data_10041da87df26374d2ca21899b230cf4
#
_entry.id   10041da87df26374d2ca21899b230cf4
#
_cell.length_a   1.000
_cell.length_b   1.000
_cell.length_c   1.000
_cell.angle_alpha   90.00
_cell.angle_beta   90.00
_cell.angle_gamma   90.00
#
_symmetry.space_group_name_H-M   'P 1'
#
loop_
_entity.id
_entity.type
_entity.pdbx_description
1 polymer ?
#
loop_
_entity_poly.entity_id
_entity_poly.type
_entity_poly.pdbx_seq_one_letter_code
_entity_poly.pdbx_strand_id
1 'polypeptide(L)'
;FRDGTQVEAIAESLMDQTIIREVELATIEAMPINISDFSLAKTNMYVRLNDVQFNRNDALGDNRKTFAAEPEDEFDGERNLESCSEGLSVILSTSTFSDFKAVEVPQGRGYLDGILTLNYFGDTFNMVLNSPEAINFDSTDRCDPQEVDCGLATSTGSNVIFSEFFESQEEGESVSG
;
A
#
# COMPACT_ATOMS: atom_id res chain seq x y z
N PHE A 1 27.81 -10.85 -5.67
CA PHE A 1 28.98 -11.11 -6.54
C PHE A 1 29.09 -9.96 -7.53
N ARG A 2 30.30 -9.52 -7.87
CA ARG A 2 30.50 -8.35 -8.74
C ARG A 2 31.56 -8.68 -9.77
N ASP A 3 31.21 -8.56 -11.04
CA ASP A 3 32.18 -8.57 -12.15
C ASP A 3 32.21 -7.16 -12.78
N GLY A 4 33.31 -6.46 -12.57
CA GLY A 4 33.42 -5.06 -13.00
C GLY A 4 32.41 -4.15 -12.30
N THR A 5 31.48 -3.55 -13.07
CA THR A 5 30.46 -2.64 -12.58
C THR A 5 29.08 -3.28 -12.41
N GLN A 6 28.93 -4.54 -12.82
CA GLN A 6 27.62 -5.22 -12.76
C GLN A 6 27.56 -6.17 -11.55
N VAL A 7 26.37 -6.31 -10.96
CA VAL A 7 26.09 -7.28 -9.94
C VAL A 7 25.53 -8.54 -10.61
N GLU A 8 26.19 -9.67 -10.41
CA GLU A 8 25.80 -10.95 -11.00
C GLU A 8 25.28 -11.91 -9.93
N ALA A 9 24.44 -12.84 -10.35
CA ALA A 9 24.01 -13.94 -9.51
C ALA A 9 25.21 -14.88 -9.17
N ILE A 10 25.21 -15.41 -7.96
CA ILE A 10 26.15 -16.45 -7.57
C ILE A 10 25.71 -17.76 -8.25
N ALA A 11 26.61 -18.41 -8.97
CA ALA A 11 26.33 -19.74 -9.54
C ALA A 11 26.01 -20.73 -8.41
N GLU A 12 25.01 -21.58 -8.59
CA GLU A 12 24.56 -22.55 -7.59
C GLU A 12 25.75 -23.42 -7.05
N SER A 13 26.64 -23.82 -7.92
CA SER A 13 27.84 -24.60 -7.55
C SER A 13 28.83 -23.86 -6.63
N LEU A 14 28.71 -22.55 -6.52
CA LEU A 14 29.57 -21.70 -5.68
C LEU A 14 28.85 -21.20 -4.41
N MET A 15 27.55 -21.47 -4.26
CA MET A 15 26.76 -20.95 -3.12
C MET A 15 27.36 -21.35 -1.77
N ASP A 16 27.67 -22.64 -1.57
CA ASP A 16 28.19 -23.16 -0.28
C ASP A 16 29.60 -22.65 0.05
N GLN A 17 30.33 -22.18 -0.97
CA GLN A 17 31.66 -21.60 -0.78
C GLN A 17 31.59 -20.07 -0.56
N THR A 18 30.51 -19.45 -1.00
CA THR A 18 30.34 -18.00 -0.95
C THR A 18 29.46 -17.55 0.22
N ILE A 19 28.44 -18.36 0.56
CA ILE A 19 27.52 -18.09 1.67
C ILE A 19 27.89 -19.03 2.82
N ILE A 20 28.56 -18.49 3.82
CA ILE A 20 28.96 -19.23 5.03
C ILE A 20 27.91 -18.93 6.11
N ARG A 21 27.32 -19.99 6.66
CA ARG A 21 26.41 -19.86 7.80
C ARG A 21 27.20 -19.84 9.09
N GLU A 22 27.01 -18.80 9.88
CA GLU A 22 27.52 -18.74 11.24
C GLU A 22 26.66 -19.58 12.20
N VAL A 23 27.20 -19.92 13.35
CA VAL A 23 26.51 -20.69 14.38
C VAL A 23 25.53 -19.81 15.18
N GLU A 24 25.83 -18.52 15.27
CA GLU A 24 24.98 -17.55 15.96
C GLU A 24 23.90 -17.03 15.02
N LEU A 25 22.65 -17.13 15.47
CA LEU A 25 21.49 -16.57 14.78
C LEU A 25 21.10 -15.27 15.46
N ALA A 26 21.02 -14.20 14.68
CA ALA A 26 20.47 -12.94 15.13
C ALA A 26 19.04 -12.76 14.57
N THR A 27 18.15 -12.19 15.37
CA THR A 27 16.85 -11.74 14.88
C THR A 27 17.05 -10.39 14.19
N ILE A 28 16.60 -10.30 12.95
CA ILE A 28 16.57 -9.02 12.23
C ILE A 28 15.25 -8.34 12.58
N GLU A 29 15.34 -7.18 13.23
CA GLU A 29 14.15 -6.36 13.55
C GLU A 29 13.97 -5.26 12.50
N ALA A 30 12.71 -5.03 12.13
CA ALA A 30 12.38 -3.95 11.21
C ALA A 30 12.59 -2.59 11.88
N MET A 31 13.29 -1.68 11.20
CA MET A 31 13.51 -0.32 11.67
C MET A 31 12.23 0.51 11.52
N PRO A 32 11.67 1.08 12.61
CA PRO A 32 10.53 1.97 12.50
C PRO A 32 10.86 3.21 11.66
N ILE A 33 9.98 3.55 10.72
CA ILE A 33 10.16 4.69 9.82
C ILE A 33 8.78 5.27 9.44
N ASN A 34 8.73 6.55 9.18
CA ASN A 34 7.57 7.23 8.60
C ASN A 34 7.69 7.31 7.07
N ILE A 35 6.55 7.44 6.36
CA ILE A 35 6.56 7.62 4.90
C ILE A 35 7.29 8.92 4.53
N SER A 36 7.11 9.98 5.32
CA SER A 36 7.80 11.26 5.13
C SER A 36 9.34 11.19 5.25
N ASP A 37 9.87 10.15 5.89
CA ASP A 37 11.30 9.94 6.09
C ASP A 37 11.97 9.10 4.98
N PHE A 38 11.24 8.70 3.96
CA PHE A 38 11.78 7.89 2.86
C PHE A 38 12.88 8.64 2.12
N SER A 39 13.96 7.95 1.83
CA SER A 39 15.11 8.51 1.14
C SER A 39 15.92 7.41 0.45
N LEU A 40 16.72 7.79 -0.55
CA LEU A 40 17.61 6.85 -1.25
C LEU A 40 18.60 6.14 -0.32
N ALA A 41 19.01 6.79 0.77
CA ALA A 41 19.90 6.19 1.76
C ALA A 41 19.25 5.04 2.55
N LYS A 42 17.91 4.97 2.56
CA LYS A 42 17.13 3.96 3.27
C LYS A 42 16.56 2.86 2.36
N THR A 43 16.80 2.93 1.06
CA THR A 43 16.39 1.86 0.13
C THR A 43 17.12 0.55 0.44
N ASN A 44 16.43 -0.58 0.21
CA ASN A 44 16.86 -1.93 0.53
C ASN A 44 17.03 -2.21 2.04
N MET A 45 16.48 -1.36 2.90
CA MET A 45 16.41 -1.60 4.35
C MET A 45 15.11 -2.29 4.72
N TYR A 46 15.18 -3.17 5.72
CA TYR A 46 14.00 -3.78 6.35
C TYR A 46 13.41 -2.78 7.34
N VAL A 47 12.20 -2.32 7.07
CA VAL A 47 11.56 -1.21 7.79
C VAL A 47 10.16 -1.57 8.25
N ARG A 48 9.70 -0.89 9.29
CA ARG A 48 8.33 -0.97 9.82
C ARG A 48 7.59 0.34 9.61
N LEU A 49 6.46 0.26 8.93
CA LEU A 49 5.47 1.33 8.93
C LEU A 49 4.42 1.03 9.99
N ASN A 50 4.23 1.96 10.92
CA ASN A 50 3.19 1.87 11.93
C ASN A 50 1.97 2.68 11.50
N ASP A 51 0.81 2.32 12.06
CA ASP A 51 -0.44 3.04 11.87
C ASP A 51 -0.83 3.20 10.40
N VAL A 52 -0.73 2.08 9.65
CA VAL A 52 -1.05 2.01 8.23
C VAL A 52 -2.23 1.07 7.97
N GLN A 53 -2.90 1.30 6.85
CA GLN A 53 -3.99 0.49 6.34
C GLN A 53 -3.94 0.45 4.81
N PHE A 54 -4.54 -0.55 4.18
CA PHE A 54 -4.79 -0.49 2.74
C PHE A 54 -5.94 0.48 2.44
N ASN A 55 -5.85 1.15 1.29
CA ASN A 55 -6.93 2.01 0.81
C ASN A 55 -8.27 1.24 0.82
N ARG A 56 -9.34 1.95 1.17
CA ARG A 56 -10.68 1.34 1.30
C ARG A 56 -11.14 0.63 0.02
N ASN A 57 -10.81 1.17 -1.16
CA ASN A 57 -11.21 0.59 -2.44
C ASN A 57 -10.50 -0.73 -2.74
N ASP A 58 -9.32 -0.95 -2.14
CA ASP A 58 -8.58 -2.21 -2.25
C ASP A 58 -9.00 -3.22 -1.18
N ALA A 59 -9.33 -2.76 0.02
CA ALA A 59 -9.53 -3.61 1.19
C ALA A 59 -10.99 -3.86 1.59
N LEU A 60 -11.94 -3.04 1.17
CA LEU A 60 -13.34 -3.13 1.62
C LEU A 60 -14.30 -3.43 0.47
N GLY A 61 -15.51 -3.86 0.84
CA GLY A 61 -16.57 -4.19 -0.11
C GLY A 61 -16.53 -5.63 -0.63
N ASP A 62 -17.39 -5.91 -1.61
CA ASP A 62 -17.56 -7.26 -2.17
C ASP A 62 -16.46 -7.65 -3.17
N ASN A 63 -15.70 -6.66 -3.66
CA ASN A 63 -14.63 -6.84 -4.65
C ASN A 63 -13.27 -6.45 -4.04
N ARG A 64 -12.95 -7.04 -2.88
CA ARG A 64 -11.64 -6.84 -2.26
C ARG A 64 -10.55 -7.33 -3.17
N LYS A 65 -9.48 -6.55 -3.29
CA LYS A 65 -8.34 -6.93 -4.09
C LYS A 65 -7.46 -7.95 -3.38
N THR A 66 -6.82 -8.77 -4.17
CA THR A 66 -5.73 -9.64 -3.77
C THR A 66 -4.41 -8.88 -3.79
N PHE A 67 -3.32 -9.48 -3.28
CA PHE A 67 -2.00 -8.83 -3.34
C PHE A 67 -1.53 -8.60 -4.78
N ALA A 68 -1.70 -9.59 -5.69
CA ALA A 68 -1.21 -9.48 -7.07
C ALA A 68 -1.87 -10.50 -8.02
N ALA A 69 -3.19 -10.69 -7.94
CA ALA A 69 -3.90 -11.63 -8.81
C ALA A 69 -5.14 -11.01 -9.47
N GLU A 70 -5.20 -9.68 -9.54
CA GLU A 70 -6.24 -9.01 -10.31
C GLU A 70 -5.97 -9.12 -11.82
N PRO A 71 -7.01 -9.05 -12.67
CA PRO A 71 -6.83 -9.14 -14.13
C PRO A 71 -5.89 -8.09 -14.72
N GLU A 72 -5.76 -6.94 -14.07
CA GLU A 72 -4.90 -5.85 -14.47
C GLU A 72 -3.43 -5.97 -13.99
N ASP A 73 -3.14 -6.90 -13.09
CA ASP A 73 -1.79 -7.11 -12.54
C ASP A 73 -0.93 -7.88 -13.56
N GLU A 74 -0.09 -7.19 -14.33
CA GLU A 74 0.77 -7.82 -15.35
C GLU A 74 2.08 -8.36 -14.77
N PHE A 75 2.84 -7.51 -14.07
CA PHE A 75 4.14 -7.84 -13.49
C PHE A 75 4.08 -7.85 -11.97
N ASP A 76 3.51 -6.78 -11.41
CA ASP A 76 3.33 -6.59 -9.98
C ASP A 76 1.88 -6.15 -9.70
N GLY A 77 1.34 -6.62 -8.57
CA GLY A 77 0.14 -6.05 -7.98
C GLY A 77 0.52 -4.83 -7.15
N GLU A 78 -0.02 -3.68 -7.49
CA GLU A 78 0.19 -2.43 -6.77
C GLU A 78 -1.03 -2.11 -5.91
N ARG A 79 -0.83 -2.02 -4.60
CA ARG A 79 -1.90 -1.71 -3.64
C ARG A 79 -1.51 -0.48 -2.84
N ASN A 80 -2.46 0.43 -2.67
CA ASN A 80 -2.20 1.68 -1.98
C ASN A 80 -2.26 1.48 -0.46
N LEU A 81 -1.13 1.74 0.22
CA LEU A 81 -0.99 1.70 1.67
C LEU A 81 -1.00 3.13 2.20
N GLU A 82 -1.89 3.44 3.13
CA GLU A 82 -2.13 4.76 3.69
C GLU A 82 -1.65 4.83 5.13
N SER A 83 -0.90 5.87 5.49
CA SER A 83 -0.56 6.19 6.86
C SER A 83 -1.63 7.07 7.48
N CYS A 84 -2.27 6.58 8.53
CA CYS A 84 -3.32 7.32 9.25
C CYS A 84 -2.76 8.52 10.02
N SER A 85 -1.54 8.40 10.51
CA SER A 85 -0.89 9.46 11.30
C SER A 85 -0.33 10.59 10.44
N GLU A 86 0.12 10.29 9.21
CA GLU A 86 0.77 11.27 8.33
C GLU A 86 -0.14 11.79 7.22
N GLY A 87 -1.21 11.07 6.88
CA GLY A 87 -2.04 11.36 5.70
C GLY A 87 -1.29 11.19 4.38
N LEU A 88 -0.20 10.41 4.38
CA LEU A 88 0.60 10.07 3.22
C LEU A 88 0.33 8.62 2.81
N SER A 89 0.69 8.30 1.57
CA SER A 89 0.55 6.95 1.06
C SER A 89 1.80 6.46 0.34
N VAL A 90 1.93 5.14 0.24
CA VAL A 90 2.97 4.45 -0.51
C VAL A 90 2.38 3.22 -1.19
N ILE A 91 2.92 2.84 -2.32
CA ILE A 91 2.53 1.61 -3.00
C ILE A 91 3.21 0.41 -2.33
N LEU A 92 2.40 -0.59 -1.98
CA LEU A 92 2.89 -1.94 -1.74
C LEU A 92 2.89 -2.68 -3.08
N SER A 93 4.08 -3.04 -3.56
CA SER A 93 4.29 -3.80 -4.79
C SER A 93 4.50 -5.27 -4.44
N THR A 94 3.73 -6.15 -5.06
CA THR A 94 3.82 -7.60 -4.88
C THR A 94 3.96 -8.25 -6.24
N SER A 95 4.96 -9.10 -6.41
CA SER A 95 5.16 -9.80 -7.68
C SER A 95 4.02 -10.76 -8.00
N THR A 96 3.58 -10.79 -9.25
CA THR A 96 2.60 -11.77 -9.76
C THR A 96 3.12 -13.23 -9.74
N PHE A 97 4.39 -13.43 -9.44
CA PHE A 97 5.00 -14.74 -9.21
C PHE A 97 5.02 -15.14 -7.73
N SER A 98 4.58 -14.26 -6.84
CA SER A 98 4.49 -14.57 -5.41
C SER A 98 3.48 -15.69 -5.15
N ASP A 99 3.80 -16.60 -4.22
CA ASP A 99 2.93 -17.70 -3.80
C ASP A 99 1.71 -17.23 -3.00
N PHE A 100 1.76 -16.02 -2.43
CA PHE A 100 0.61 -15.37 -1.76
C PHE A 100 -0.16 -14.36 -2.61
N LYS A 101 0.15 -14.23 -3.90
CA LYS A 101 -0.48 -13.24 -4.80
C LYS A 101 -2.01 -13.23 -4.76
N ALA A 102 -2.63 -14.41 -4.61
CA ALA A 102 -4.09 -14.58 -4.60
C ALA A 102 -4.74 -14.41 -3.21
N VAL A 103 -3.94 -14.07 -2.20
CA VAL A 103 -4.47 -13.72 -0.87
C VAL A 103 -5.07 -12.32 -0.92
N GLU A 104 -6.27 -12.14 -0.36
CA GLU A 104 -6.89 -10.83 -0.24
C GLU A 104 -6.12 -9.93 0.74
N VAL A 105 -6.02 -8.64 0.43
CA VAL A 105 -5.39 -7.69 1.34
C VAL A 105 -6.17 -7.55 2.64
N PRO A 106 -5.50 -7.38 3.80
CA PRO A 106 -6.18 -7.22 5.09
C PRO A 106 -7.04 -5.97 5.16
N GLN A 107 -8.18 -6.06 5.85
CA GLN A 107 -9.15 -4.97 6.01
C GLN A 107 -8.79 -4.00 7.14
N GLY A 108 -8.01 -4.44 8.11
CA GLY A 108 -7.72 -3.68 9.33
C GLY A 108 -6.69 -2.57 9.17
N ARG A 109 -6.23 -2.07 10.30
CA ARG A 109 -5.14 -1.09 10.47
C ARG A 109 -4.13 -1.61 11.49
N GLY A 110 -2.86 -1.28 11.30
CA GLY A 110 -1.82 -1.71 12.22
C GLY A 110 -0.43 -1.39 11.73
N TYR A 111 0.47 -2.37 11.72
CA TYR A 111 1.82 -2.18 11.20
C TYR A 111 2.14 -3.17 10.07
N LEU A 112 3.08 -2.77 9.26
CA LEU A 112 3.60 -3.57 8.15
C LEU A 112 5.13 -3.52 8.19
N ASP A 113 5.76 -4.71 8.17
CA ASP A 113 7.20 -4.87 8.03
C ASP A 113 7.53 -5.25 6.58
N GLY A 114 8.46 -4.53 5.97
CA GLY A 114 8.79 -4.77 4.57
C GLY A 114 10.13 -4.17 4.18
N ILE A 115 10.48 -4.31 2.92
CA ILE A 115 11.68 -3.70 2.35
C ILE A 115 11.27 -2.42 1.63
N LEU A 116 11.88 -1.30 1.99
CA LEU A 116 11.75 -0.05 1.24
C LEU A 116 12.56 -0.16 -0.04
N THR A 117 11.93 0.06 -1.19
CA THR A 117 12.58 -0.01 -2.49
C THR A 117 12.18 1.15 -3.39
N LEU A 118 12.68 1.18 -4.58
CA LEU A 118 12.20 2.05 -5.65
C LEU A 118 11.37 1.23 -6.65
N ASN A 119 10.45 1.92 -7.34
CA ASN A 119 9.76 1.34 -8.47
C ASN A 119 10.76 1.00 -9.61
N TYR A 120 10.27 0.37 -10.67
CA TYR A 120 11.10 0.00 -11.84
C TYR A 120 11.84 1.19 -12.46
N PHE A 121 11.24 2.39 -12.46
CA PHE A 121 11.84 3.59 -13.04
C PHE A 121 12.83 4.29 -12.11
N GLY A 122 12.87 3.94 -10.84
CA GLY A 122 13.79 4.51 -9.85
C GLY A 122 13.40 5.90 -9.35
N ASP A 123 12.17 6.34 -9.57
CA ASP A 123 11.67 7.68 -9.24
C ASP A 123 10.65 7.74 -8.10
N THR A 124 10.07 6.59 -7.72
CA THR A 124 9.05 6.50 -6.67
C THR A 124 9.42 5.41 -5.67
N PHE A 125 9.18 5.67 -4.39
CA PHE A 125 9.38 4.67 -3.34
C PHE A 125 8.21 3.70 -3.29
N ASN A 126 8.53 2.41 -3.17
CA ASN A 126 7.60 1.31 -2.97
C ASN A 126 7.99 0.52 -1.73
N MET A 127 7.01 -0.14 -1.13
CA MET A 127 7.23 -1.21 -0.15
C MET A 127 7.07 -2.56 -0.82
N VAL A 128 7.88 -3.55 -0.44
CA VAL A 128 7.71 -4.95 -0.86
C VAL A 128 7.70 -5.87 0.36
N LEU A 129 6.95 -6.98 0.25
CA LEU A 129 6.82 -7.99 1.29
C LEU A 129 7.49 -9.31 0.85
N ASN A 130 8.04 -10.03 1.83
CA ASN A 130 8.44 -11.41 1.63
C ASN A 130 7.29 -12.39 1.91
N SER A 131 6.39 -12.02 2.80
CA SER A 131 5.21 -12.83 3.14
C SER A 131 4.12 -11.98 3.79
N PRO A 132 2.84 -12.42 3.75
CA PRO A 132 1.73 -11.69 4.36
C PRO A 132 1.79 -11.68 5.90
N GLU A 133 2.53 -12.58 6.54
CA GLU A 133 2.72 -12.61 8.00
C GLU A 133 3.49 -11.38 8.53
N ALA A 134 4.15 -10.63 7.64
CA ALA A 134 4.78 -9.36 7.97
C ALA A 134 3.78 -8.21 8.21
N ILE A 135 2.48 -8.46 7.99
CA ILE A 135 1.40 -7.51 8.23
C ILE A 135 0.66 -7.90 9.51
N ASN A 136 0.53 -6.95 10.42
CA ASN A 136 -0.32 -7.07 11.59
C ASN A 136 -1.35 -5.92 11.59
N PHE A 137 -2.49 -6.15 10.96
CA PHE A 137 -3.62 -5.22 10.89
C PHE A 137 -4.76 -5.73 11.77
N ASP A 138 -4.55 -5.72 13.08
CA ASP A 138 -5.46 -6.26 14.10
C ASP A 138 -6.53 -5.27 14.56
N SER A 139 -6.34 -3.97 14.32
CA SER A 139 -7.35 -2.96 14.63
C SER A 139 -8.42 -2.89 13.54
N THR A 140 -9.68 -2.91 13.94
CA THR A 140 -10.82 -2.64 13.05
C THR A 140 -11.14 -1.16 12.91
N ASP A 141 -10.52 -0.30 13.72
CA ASP A 141 -10.68 1.14 13.68
C ASP A 141 -9.82 1.72 12.55
N ARG A 142 -10.44 1.98 11.42
CA ARG A 142 -9.81 2.53 10.21
C ARG A 142 -9.87 4.05 10.21
N CYS A 143 -8.93 4.68 9.50
CA CYS A 143 -8.89 6.13 9.32
C CYS A 143 -9.47 6.57 7.96
N ASP A 144 -10.38 5.81 7.40
CA ASP A 144 -11.04 6.20 6.16
C ASP A 144 -11.80 7.53 6.35
N PRO A 145 -11.85 8.39 5.32
CA PRO A 145 -12.69 9.57 5.36
C PRO A 145 -14.13 9.18 5.66
N GLN A 146 -14.78 9.93 6.54
CA GLN A 146 -16.20 9.72 6.79
C GLN A 146 -16.98 9.97 5.50
N GLU A 147 -17.81 9.02 5.10
CA GLU A 147 -18.74 9.23 4.00
C GLU A 147 -19.76 10.27 4.45
N VAL A 148 -19.79 11.38 3.75
CA VAL A 148 -20.87 12.33 3.89
C VAL A 148 -22.04 11.77 3.09
N ASP A 149 -23.08 11.27 3.78
CA ASP A 149 -24.32 10.91 3.13
C ASP A 149 -25.00 12.20 2.64
N CYS A 150 -24.75 12.53 1.38
CA CYS A 150 -25.35 13.70 0.75
C CYS A 150 -26.89 13.64 0.69
N GLY A 151 -27.49 12.44 0.87
CA GLY A 151 -28.93 12.26 0.96
C GLY A 151 -29.55 12.71 2.29
N LEU A 152 -28.73 12.88 3.34
CA LEU A 152 -29.16 13.29 4.68
C LEU A 152 -28.77 14.73 5.05
N ALA A 153 -28.27 15.53 4.11
CA ALA A 153 -28.02 16.94 4.33
C ALA A 153 -29.36 17.67 4.49
N THR A 154 -29.96 17.55 5.67
CA THR A 154 -31.09 18.38 6.05
C THR A 154 -30.59 19.75 6.48
N SER A 155 -30.91 20.80 5.70
CA SER A 155 -30.63 22.14 6.16
C SER A 155 -31.53 22.41 7.38
N THR A 156 -30.93 22.74 8.53
CA THR A 156 -31.67 23.15 9.74
C THR A 156 -32.02 24.64 9.76
N GLY A 157 -31.69 25.36 8.68
CA GLY A 157 -31.98 26.77 8.51
C GLY A 157 -33.40 27.01 8.01
N SER A 158 -34.10 28.01 8.54
CA SER A 158 -35.42 28.40 8.12
C SER A 158 -35.44 29.23 6.81
N ASN A 159 -34.27 29.67 6.34
CA ASN A 159 -34.12 30.44 5.11
C ASN A 159 -33.30 29.67 4.10
N VAL A 160 -33.93 29.18 3.04
CA VAL A 160 -33.24 28.61 1.89
C VAL A 160 -32.83 29.77 0.98
N ILE A 161 -31.53 30.01 0.87
CA ILE A 161 -30.97 31.05 0.00
C ILE A 161 -30.87 30.54 -1.45
N PHE A 162 -30.58 29.27 -1.60
CA PHE A 162 -30.49 28.59 -2.90
C PHE A 162 -30.83 27.10 -2.72
N SER A 163 -31.61 26.54 -3.63
CA SER A 163 -31.80 25.08 -3.73
C SER A 163 -31.82 24.67 -5.20
N GLU A 164 -31.14 23.64 -5.55
CA GLU A 164 -31.10 23.08 -6.89
C GLU A 164 -31.33 21.56 -6.83
N PHE A 165 -32.21 21.08 -7.69
CA PHE A 165 -32.53 19.66 -7.85
C PHE A 165 -32.06 19.23 -9.23
N PHE A 166 -30.82 18.82 -9.34
CA PHE A 166 -30.19 18.43 -10.61
C PHE A 166 -30.92 17.27 -11.30
N GLU A 167 -31.59 16.41 -10.54
CA GLU A 167 -32.36 15.28 -11.07
C GLU A 167 -33.60 15.68 -11.87
N SER A 168 -34.02 16.94 -11.76
CA SER A 168 -35.19 17.49 -12.49
C SER A 168 -34.82 18.21 -13.78
N GLN A 169 -33.54 18.32 -14.10
CA GLN A 169 -33.05 19.02 -15.28
C GLN A 169 -32.79 18.08 -16.44
N GLU A 170 -33.13 18.49 -17.66
CA GLU A 170 -32.77 17.76 -18.88
C GLU A 170 -31.31 18.03 -19.24
N GLU A 171 -30.68 17.02 -19.86
CA GLU A 171 -29.27 17.12 -20.26
C GLU A 171 -29.08 18.29 -21.26
N GLY A 172 -28.30 19.29 -20.88
CA GLY A 172 -27.98 20.46 -21.68
C GLY A 172 -28.67 21.73 -21.30
N GLU A 173 -29.54 21.74 -20.28
CA GLU A 173 -30.10 22.98 -19.74
C GLU A 173 -29.11 23.71 -18.81
N SER A 174 -29.03 25.03 -18.94
CA SER A 174 -28.21 25.83 -18.04
C SER A 174 -29.00 26.11 -16.75
N VAL A 175 -28.32 25.95 -15.60
CA VAL A 175 -28.84 26.30 -14.29
C VAL A 175 -29.21 27.79 -14.27
N SER A 176 -30.49 28.11 -14.11
CA SER A 176 -30.95 29.49 -13.93
C SER A 176 -30.77 29.88 -12.47
N GLY A 177 -29.80 30.74 -12.19
CA GLY A 177 -29.61 31.38 -10.89
C GLY A 177 -30.58 32.52 -10.64
#